data_7f020ed6d144fa72d90b182f01f6d042
#
_entry.id   7f020ed6d144fa72d90b182f01f6d042
#
_cell.length_a   1.000
_cell.length_b   1.000
_cell.length_c   1.000
_cell.angle_alpha   90.00
_cell.angle_beta   90.00
_cell.angle_gamma   90.00
#
_symmetry.space_group_name_H-M   'P 1'
#
loop_
_entity.id
_entity.type
_entity.pdbx_description
1 polymer ?
#
loop_
_entity_poly.entity_id
_entity_poly.type
_entity_poly.pdbx_seq_one_letter_code
_entity_poly.pdbx_strand_id
1 'polypeptide(L)'
;MHAASRRSLLTVLFVAFALRALALWPASHAQLILDERTYTQRAEALLDGEGFVGSYQSWVRHPGSVLADLPQYPGAIQPPGYTVFIASVMALSGRSLTAVRFAQVVLSTLTVWLVYELGCAWFGARSGLAAAWLCALYPELIAFSHYFWSETLYVFLLLAGVTLLARGEEPASRGAAALAGVALGLAALTRSSLVYFMPLLIAWLPLVYRAHWRTALTRGALAALVALALIAPWAARNWVVHGGFVLIDTNGPFNLWRGNANFAFAQRGRAELPHYDWPFESIPVTPVGEASADVLIDALRRQTGNPSPSDLEVMAYAQRVALTSIRDDPSGFIARARYKLIDLWNPTSFLVRHLELGAYGALPFAWLLGLRFGAFASYLALMALAIHGLILTWRNPRVWLIAGLTAYLTAICVLAFGLTRFRLPLLPFYCLLAGHAAVALRERFQGHPAHA
;
A
#
# COMPACT_ATOMS: atom_id res chain seq x y z
N MET A 1 -29.07 4.67 14.57
CA MET A 1 -28.09 5.75 14.87
C MET A 1 -28.80 6.93 15.46
N HIS A 2 -28.47 7.36 16.68
CA HIS A 2 -29.03 8.58 17.27
C HIS A 2 -28.60 9.81 16.45
N ALA A 3 -29.45 10.82 16.35
CA ALA A 3 -29.20 12.05 15.55
C ALA A 3 -27.89 12.77 15.92
N ALA A 4 -27.48 12.70 17.18
CA ALA A 4 -26.19 13.23 17.65
C ALA A 4 -24.97 12.51 17.04
N SER A 5 -25.02 11.17 16.90
CA SER A 5 -23.95 10.36 16.29
C SER A 5 -23.80 10.67 14.79
N ARG A 6 -24.91 10.93 14.10
CA ARG A 6 -24.91 11.31 12.69
C ARG A 6 -24.27 12.69 12.45
N ARG A 7 -24.59 13.70 13.31
CA ARG A 7 -23.97 15.03 13.22
C ARG A 7 -22.47 14.94 13.44
N SER A 8 -22.01 14.19 14.44
CA SER A 8 -20.59 14.00 14.73
C SER A 8 -19.84 13.36 13.57
N LEU A 9 -20.43 12.34 12.92
CA LEU A 9 -19.84 11.72 11.73
C LEU A 9 -19.73 12.72 10.58
N LEU A 10 -20.78 13.49 10.30
CA LEU A 10 -20.74 14.48 9.23
C LEU A 10 -19.67 15.55 9.47
N THR A 11 -19.47 15.97 10.74
CA THR A 11 -18.38 16.88 11.11
C THR A 11 -17.01 16.27 10.81
N VAL A 12 -16.77 15.01 11.19
CA VAL A 12 -15.48 14.33 10.89
C VAL A 12 -15.24 14.24 9.39
N LEU A 13 -16.25 13.83 8.63
CA LEU A 13 -16.12 13.70 7.17
C LEU A 13 -15.90 15.04 6.49
N PHE A 14 -16.59 16.10 6.96
CA PHE A 14 -16.36 17.45 6.48
C PHE A 14 -14.92 17.93 6.75
N VAL A 15 -14.43 17.74 7.97
CA VAL A 15 -13.04 18.09 8.33
C VAL A 15 -12.04 17.25 7.52
N ALA A 16 -12.28 15.94 7.37
CA ALA A 16 -11.45 15.07 6.57
C ALA A 16 -11.34 15.51 5.11
N PHE A 17 -12.49 15.85 4.51
CA PHE A 17 -12.56 16.37 3.15
C PHE A 17 -11.90 17.76 3.05
N ALA A 18 -12.22 18.69 3.95
CA ALA A 18 -11.69 20.05 3.94
C ALA A 18 -10.15 20.07 4.03
N LEU A 19 -9.56 19.30 4.95
CA LEU A 19 -8.10 19.21 5.08
C LEU A 19 -7.43 18.70 3.81
N ARG A 20 -8.01 17.67 3.19
CA ARG A 20 -7.51 17.11 1.92
C ARG A 20 -7.72 18.07 0.75
N ALA A 21 -8.88 18.72 0.69
CA ALA A 21 -9.18 19.69 -0.35
C ALA A 21 -8.28 20.94 -0.26
N LEU A 22 -7.99 21.41 0.95
CA LEU A 22 -7.03 22.52 1.17
C LEU A 22 -5.61 22.14 0.73
N ALA A 23 -5.18 20.90 0.99
CA ALA A 23 -3.88 20.40 0.55
C ALA A 23 -3.79 20.19 -0.97
N LEU A 24 -4.91 20.19 -1.69
CA LEU A 24 -4.94 20.08 -3.16
C LEU A 24 -4.25 21.27 -3.83
N TRP A 25 -4.36 22.47 -3.26
CA TRP A 25 -3.72 23.67 -3.82
C TRP A 25 -2.19 23.53 -3.96
N PRO A 26 -1.42 23.29 -2.88
CA PRO A 26 0.02 23.07 -3.01
C PRO A 26 0.34 21.84 -3.86
N ALA A 27 -0.45 20.76 -3.75
CA ALA A 27 -0.23 19.55 -4.51
C ALA A 27 -0.41 19.73 -6.01
N SER A 28 -1.33 20.59 -6.45
CA SER A 28 -1.55 20.85 -7.89
C SER A 28 -0.37 21.54 -8.59
N HIS A 29 0.50 22.18 -7.82
CA HIS A 29 1.73 22.81 -8.30
C HIS A 29 2.98 21.97 -8.05
N ALA A 30 2.84 20.80 -7.38
CA ALA A 30 3.94 19.91 -7.11
C ALA A 30 4.44 19.20 -8.38
N GLN A 31 5.75 19.04 -8.48
CA GLN A 31 6.36 18.23 -9.53
C GLN A 31 6.09 16.74 -9.31
N LEU A 32 5.80 16.02 -10.38
CA LEU A 32 5.69 14.56 -10.32
C LEU A 32 7.08 13.95 -10.15
N ILE A 33 7.23 13.09 -9.15
CA ILE A 33 8.50 12.43 -8.84
C ILE A 33 8.34 10.92 -8.78
N LEU A 34 9.42 10.19 -9.04
CA LEU A 34 9.48 8.73 -8.90
C LEU A 34 8.34 8.01 -9.66
N ASP A 35 7.65 7.10 -8.97
CA ASP A 35 6.56 6.29 -9.52
C ASP A 35 5.38 7.13 -10.04
N GLU A 36 5.21 8.38 -9.57
CA GLU A 36 4.14 9.28 -10.03
C GLU A 36 4.23 9.55 -11.53
N ARG A 37 5.45 9.84 -12.02
CA ARG A 37 5.70 10.02 -13.48
C ARG A 37 5.35 8.76 -14.26
N THR A 38 5.75 7.60 -13.75
CA THR A 38 5.52 6.32 -14.42
C THR A 38 4.03 5.98 -14.51
N TYR A 39 3.26 6.19 -13.43
CA TYR A 39 1.82 5.92 -13.44
C TYR A 39 1.05 6.87 -14.37
N THR A 40 1.40 8.16 -14.39
CA THR A 40 0.73 9.14 -15.26
C THR A 40 1.06 8.88 -16.72
N GLN A 41 2.31 8.60 -17.08
CA GLN A 41 2.70 8.23 -18.45
C GLN A 41 1.97 6.98 -18.95
N ARG A 42 1.83 5.95 -18.13
CA ARG A 42 1.09 4.75 -18.51
C ARG A 42 -0.40 4.99 -18.69
N ALA A 43 -0.97 5.90 -17.88
CA ALA A 43 -2.36 6.29 -18.05
C ALA A 43 -2.55 7.08 -19.36
N GLU A 44 -1.60 7.94 -19.73
CA GLU A 44 -1.58 8.65 -21.01
C GLU A 44 -1.46 7.69 -22.18
N ALA A 45 -0.50 6.76 -22.14
CA ALA A 45 -0.33 5.72 -23.15
C ALA A 45 -1.61 4.88 -23.36
N LEU A 46 -2.32 4.57 -22.26
CA LEU A 46 -3.60 3.87 -22.35
C LEU A 46 -4.67 4.72 -23.06
N LEU A 47 -4.72 6.04 -22.82
CA LEU A 47 -5.65 6.97 -23.46
C LEU A 47 -5.29 7.26 -24.93
N ASP A 48 -4.01 7.16 -25.27
CA ASP A 48 -3.52 7.32 -26.63
C ASP A 48 -3.66 6.05 -27.48
N GLY A 49 -4.20 4.98 -26.90
CA GLY A 49 -4.47 3.71 -27.60
C GLY A 49 -3.27 2.77 -27.69
N GLU A 50 -2.15 3.08 -27.01
CA GLU A 50 -0.97 2.22 -26.95
C GLU A 50 -1.19 0.98 -26.05
N GLY A 51 -2.29 0.96 -25.29
CA GLY A 51 -2.63 -0.12 -24.38
C GLY A 51 -1.85 -0.08 -23.06
N PHE A 52 -1.79 -1.22 -22.39
CA PHE A 52 -1.03 -1.32 -21.13
C PHE A 52 0.45 -1.52 -21.43
N VAL A 53 1.24 -0.52 -21.07
CA VAL A 53 2.70 -0.50 -21.22
C VAL A 53 3.41 -0.70 -19.87
N GLY A 54 4.70 -1.06 -19.95
CA GLY A 54 5.57 -1.30 -18.79
C GLY A 54 6.16 -2.70 -18.82
N SER A 55 7.25 -2.84 -19.56
CA SER A 55 7.99 -4.09 -19.78
C SER A 55 9.47 -3.85 -19.50
N TYR A 56 10.20 -4.90 -19.14
CA TYR A 56 11.67 -4.88 -19.05
C TYR A 56 12.32 -4.61 -20.43
N GLN A 57 11.56 -4.76 -21.52
CA GLN A 57 12.03 -4.41 -22.88
C GLN A 57 12.47 -2.94 -23.00
N SER A 58 11.95 -2.05 -22.16
CA SER A 58 12.41 -0.67 -22.09
C SER A 58 13.90 -0.59 -21.78
N TRP A 59 14.37 -1.33 -20.78
CA TRP A 59 15.81 -1.40 -20.45
C TRP A 59 16.61 -2.33 -21.37
N VAL A 60 15.99 -3.41 -21.85
CA VAL A 60 16.66 -4.32 -22.80
C VAL A 60 17.10 -3.58 -24.05
N ARG A 61 16.27 -2.66 -24.55
CA ARG A 61 16.53 -1.90 -25.78
C ARG A 61 17.28 -0.58 -25.54
N HIS A 62 17.20 -0.02 -24.34
CA HIS A 62 17.78 1.27 -23.98
C HIS A 62 18.51 1.17 -22.63
N PRO A 63 19.67 0.48 -22.57
CA PRO A 63 20.40 0.28 -21.32
C PRO A 63 20.96 1.60 -20.77
N GLY A 64 21.06 1.70 -19.45
CA GLY A 64 21.64 2.87 -18.77
C GLY A 64 20.71 4.06 -18.58
N SER A 65 19.43 3.94 -18.95
CA SER A 65 18.47 5.05 -18.90
C SER A 65 17.45 4.91 -17.76
N VAL A 66 16.92 6.04 -17.31
CA VAL A 66 15.87 6.07 -16.28
C VAL A 66 14.54 5.64 -16.89
N LEU A 67 13.80 4.73 -16.23
CA LEU A 67 12.53 4.17 -16.75
C LEU A 67 11.53 5.23 -17.25
N ALA A 68 11.42 6.35 -16.52
CA ALA A 68 10.49 7.41 -16.89
C ALA A 68 10.83 8.14 -18.20
N ASP A 69 12.06 7.99 -18.67
CA ASP A 69 12.55 8.67 -19.89
C ASP A 69 12.66 7.69 -21.08
N LEU A 70 12.26 6.41 -20.88
CA LEU A 70 12.35 5.35 -21.87
C LEU A 70 11.07 5.18 -22.69
N PRO A 71 11.19 4.78 -23.97
CA PRO A 71 10.06 4.24 -24.70
C PRO A 71 9.44 3.08 -23.96
N GLN A 72 8.11 3.11 -23.82
CA GLN A 72 7.38 2.09 -23.10
C GLN A 72 6.91 0.99 -24.06
N TYR A 73 6.98 -0.26 -23.62
CA TYR A 73 6.56 -1.42 -24.41
C TYR A 73 5.42 -2.15 -23.70
N PRO A 74 4.54 -2.88 -24.44
CA PRO A 74 3.50 -3.68 -23.84
C PRO A 74 4.04 -4.62 -22.76
N GLY A 75 3.41 -4.61 -21.59
CA GLY A 75 3.89 -5.41 -20.46
C GLY A 75 2.99 -5.33 -19.23
N ALA A 76 3.50 -5.79 -18.10
CA ALA A 76 2.79 -5.84 -16.82
C ALA A 76 3.75 -5.67 -15.63
N ILE A 77 4.72 -4.74 -15.70
CA ILE A 77 5.61 -4.49 -14.55
C ILE A 77 4.84 -4.05 -13.31
N GLN A 78 3.78 -3.27 -13.49
CA GLN A 78 2.90 -2.86 -12.37
C GLN A 78 1.48 -3.38 -12.59
N PRO A 79 0.72 -3.61 -11.51
CA PRO A 79 -0.69 -3.96 -11.59
C PRO A 79 -1.50 -2.88 -12.34
N PRO A 80 -2.55 -3.26 -13.11
CA PRO A 80 -3.26 -2.33 -14.00
C PRO A 80 -4.23 -1.40 -13.27
N GLY A 81 -4.72 -1.76 -12.07
CA GLY A 81 -5.88 -1.12 -11.46
C GLY A 81 -5.70 0.37 -11.21
N TYR A 82 -4.52 0.79 -10.78
CA TYR A 82 -4.27 2.21 -10.54
C TYR A 82 -4.09 2.99 -11.85
N THR A 83 -3.42 2.43 -12.84
CA THR A 83 -3.32 3.02 -14.19
C THR A 83 -4.71 3.22 -14.80
N VAL A 84 -5.59 2.21 -14.70
CA VAL A 84 -6.98 2.31 -15.16
C VAL A 84 -7.75 3.40 -14.42
N PHE A 85 -7.58 3.49 -13.10
CA PHE A 85 -8.21 4.54 -12.30
C PHE A 85 -7.79 5.93 -12.78
N ILE A 86 -6.49 6.19 -12.92
CA ILE A 86 -5.98 7.48 -13.43
C ILE A 86 -6.54 7.75 -14.84
N ALA A 87 -6.39 6.81 -15.76
CA ALA A 87 -6.86 6.96 -17.15
C ALA A 87 -8.37 7.22 -17.22
N SER A 88 -9.18 6.53 -16.41
CA SER A 88 -10.63 6.73 -16.36
C SER A 88 -11.01 8.15 -15.92
N VAL A 89 -10.37 8.66 -14.86
CA VAL A 89 -10.62 10.03 -14.40
C VAL A 89 -10.12 11.05 -15.44
N MET A 90 -8.95 10.83 -16.02
CA MET A 90 -8.39 11.70 -17.09
C MET A 90 -9.28 11.73 -18.32
N ALA A 91 -9.83 10.59 -18.73
CA ALA A 91 -10.76 10.52 -19.88
C ALA A 91 -12.02 11.39 -19.66
N LEU A 92 -12.55 11.38 -18.43
CA LEU A 92 -13.76 12.14 -18.06
C LEU A 92 -13.50 13.62 -17.81
N SER A 93 -12.24 14.02 -17.57
CA SER A 93 -11.87 15.37 -17.14
C SER A 93 -10.97 16.14 -18.13
N GLY A 94 -10.82 15.65 -19.35
CA GLY A 94 -9.92 16.29 -20.34
C GLY A 94 -8.44 16.20 -19.93
N ARG A 95 -8.03 15.05 -19.43
CA ARG A 95 -6.66 14.73 -18.99
C ARG A 95 -6.16 15.56 -17.78
N SER A 96 -7.08 15.98 -16.91
CA SER A 96 -6.76 16.79 -15.73
C SER A 96 -6.16 15.96 -14.60
N LEU A 97 -4.89 16.17 -14.27
CA LEU A 97 -4.24 15.58 -13.10
C LEU A 97 -4.86 16.08 -11.78
N THR A 98 -5.34 17.33 -11.76
CA THR A 98 -6.05 17.88 -10.59
C THR A 98 -7.36 17.12 -10.33
N ALA A 99 -8.08 16.72 -11.37
CA ALA A 99 -9.27 15.88 -11.23
C ALA A 99 -8.95 14.51 -10.63
N VAL A 100 -7.82 13.90 -11.01
CA VAL A 100 -7.35 12.64 -10.42
C VAL A 100 -7.06 12.81 -8.93
N ARG A 101 -6.36 13.89 -8.53
CA ARG A 101 -6.12 14.20 -7.11
C ARG A 101 -7.43 14.40 -6.38
N PHE A 102 -8.38 15.13 -6.95
CA PHE A 102 -9.70 15.33 -6.36
C PHE A 102 -10.46 14.00 -6.16
N ALA A 103 -10.43 13.11 -7.14
CA ALA A 103 -11.00 11.76 -7.00
C ALA A 103 -10.34 10.98 -5.83
N GLN A 104 -9.03 11.10 -5.67
CA GLN A 104 -8.31 10.50 -4.53
C GLN A 104 -8.68 11.15 -3.19
N VAL A 105 -8.91 12.47 -3.14
CA VAL A 105 -9.44 13.17 -1.95
C VAL A 105 -10.78 12.60 -1.53
N VAL A 106 -11.68 12.34 -2.49
CA VAL A 106 -12.97 11.70 -2.23
C VAL A 106 -12.77 10.26 -1.69
N LEU A 107 -11.95 9.44 -2.32
CA LEU A 107 -11.65 8.08 -1.87
C LEU A 107 -11.04 8.06 -0.46
N SER A 108 -10.10 8.95 -0.18
CA SER A 108 -9.48 9.07 1.14
C SER A 108 -10.49 9.54 2.22
N THR A 109 -11.46 10.38 1.87
CA THR A 109 -12.56 10.77 2.76
C THR A 109 -13.52 9.59 3.00
N LEU A 110 -13.86 8.84 1.97
CA LEU A 110 -14.66 7.62 2.09
C LEU A 110 -13.93 6.55 2.93
N THR A 111 -12.60 6.50 2.90
CA THR A 111 -11.81 5.64 3.79
C THR A 111 -12.06 5.99 5.27
N VAL A 112 -12.15 7.27 5.62
CA VAL A 112 -12.50 7.72 6.98
C VAL A 112 -13.91 7.24 7.38
N TRP A 113 -14.87 7.30 6.45
CA TRP A 113 -16.20 6.75 6.69
C TRP A 113 -16.17 5.24 6.93
N LEU A 114 -15.42 4.47 6.13
CA LEU A 114 -15.27 3.03 6.33
C LEU A 114 -14.61 2.69 7.68
N VAL A 115 -13.62 3.47 8.11
CA VAL A 115 -13.01 3.34 9.45
C VAL A 115 -14.06 3.57 10.54
N TYR A 116 -14.93 4.58 10.39
CA TYR A 116 -16.04 4.80 11.32
C TYR A 116 -16.97 3.59 11.38
N GLU A 117 -17.45 3.10 10.22
CA GLU A 117 -18.39 1.97 10.14
C GLU A 117 -17.81 0.70 10.77
N LEU A 118 -16.56 0.39 10.43
CA LEU A 118 -15.88 -0.80 10.95
C LEU A 118 -15.57 -0.64 12.46
N GLY A 119 -15.15 0.55 12.88
CA GLY A 119 -14.89 0.86 14.28
C GLY A 119 -16.15 0.79 15.15
N CYS A 120 -17.29 1.28 14.66
CA CYS A 120 -18.58 1.13 15.33
C CYS A 120 -18.99 -0.34 15.47
N ALA A 121 -18.78 -1.12 14.41
CA ALA A 121 -19.15 -2.53 14.37
C ALA A 121 -18.26 -3.40 15.30
N TRP A 122 -17.00 -3.06 15.46
CA TRP A 122 -16.05 -3.87 16.23
C TRP A 122 -15.92 -3.43 17.69
N PHE A 123 -16.04 -2.12 17.96
CA PHE A 123 -15.70 -1.52 19.26
C PHE A 123 -16.73 -0.52 19.78
N GLY A 124 -17.86 -0.34 19.07
CA GLY A 124 -18.92 0.59 19.46
C GLY A 124 -18.72 2.02 18.93
N ALA A 125 -19.80 2.81 18.97
CA ALA A 125 -19.90 4.11 18.30
C ALA A 125 -18.85 5.14 18.75
N ARG A 126 -18.50 5.18 20.06
CA ARG A 126 -17.48 6.10 20.58
C ARG A 126 -16.10 5.79 20.01
N SER A 127 -15.73 4.51 19.99
CA SER A 127 -14.47 4.04 19.43
C SER A 127 -14.40 4.26 17.92
N GLY A 128 -15.50 3.99 17.20
CA GLY A 128 -15.58 4.26 15.76
C GLY A 128 -15.42 5.76 15.44
N LEU A 129 -16.01 6.65 16.22
CA LEU A 129 -15.85 8.08 16.04
C LEU A 129 -14.41 8.55 16.34
N ALA A 130 -13.80 8.04 17.41
CA ALA A 130 -12.40 8.34 17.75
C ALA A 130 -11.45 7.83 16.66
N ALA A 131 -11.66 6.62 16.13
CA ALA A 131 -10.88 6.06 15.03
C ALA A 131 -11.00 6.91 13.75
N ALA A 132 -12.22 7.35 13.42
CA ALA A 132 -12.47 8.23 12.28
C ALA A 132 -11.73 9.58 12.42
N TRP A 133 -11.71 10.19 13.61
CA TRP A 133 -10.94 11.40 13.86
C TRP A 133 -9.44 11.18 13.67
N LEU A 134 -8.89 10.11 14.23
CA LEU A 134 -7.48 9.77 14.04
C LEU A 134 -7.15 9.60 12.55
N CYS A 135 -7.98 8.87 11.81
CA CYS A 135 -7.80 8.67 10.38
C CYS A 135 -7.96 9.97 9.57
N ALA A 136 -8.90 10.84 9.96
CA ALA A 136 -9.13 12.13 9.30
C ALA A 136 -7.95 13.09 9.41
N LEU A 137 -7.31 13.10 10.59
CA LEU A 137 -6.23 14.03 10.95
C LEU A 137 -4.83 13.47 10.69
N TYR A 138 -4.68 12.19 10.32
CA TYR A 138 -3.36 11.58 10.17
C TYR A 138 -2.60 12.14 8.96
N PRO A 139 -1.42 12.78 9.17
CA PRO A 139 -0.75 13.56 8.12
C PRO A 139 -0.40 12.73 6.88
N GLU A 140 0.07 11.49 7.07
CA GLU A 140 0.46 10.63 5.96
C GLU A 140 -0.72 10.22 5.08
N LEU A 141 -1.91 9.95 5.67
CA LEU A 141 -3.13 9.65 4.92
C LEU A 141 -3.67 10.87 4.16
N ILE A 142 -3.44 12.09 4.67
CA ILE A 142 -3.76 13.34 3.96
C ILE A 142 -2.80 13.48 2.77
N ALA A 143 -1.49 13.35 2.97
CA ALA A 143 -0.49 13.51 1.93
C ALA A 143 -0.67 12.51 0.77
N PHE A 144 -0.90 11.23 1.08
CA PHE A 144 -1.08 10.19 0.08
C PHE A 144 -2.33 10.38 -0.79
N SER A 145 -3.33 11.15 -0.35
CA SER A 145 -4.46 11.50 -1.20
C SER A 145 -4.10 12.43 -2.37
N HIS A 146 -2.86 12.92 -2.41
CA HIS A 146 -2.36 13.80 -3.47
C HIS A 146 -1.26 13.19 -4.34
N TYR A 147 -0.63 12.12 -3.87
CA TYR A 147 0.40 11.42 -4.65
C TYR A 147 -0.24 10.52 -5.70
N PHE A 148 0.36 10.49 -6.89
CA PHE A 148 -0.05 9.55 -7.93
C PHE A 148 0.54 8.16 -7.66
N TRP A 149 0.15 7.61 -6.52
CA TRP A 149 0.53 6.28 -6.05
C TRP A 149 -0.70 5.45 -5.74
N SER A 150 -0.56 4.15 -5.90
CA SER A 150 -1.66 3.18 -5.81
C SER A 150 -2.25 3.03 -4.41
N GLU A 151 -1.59 3.56 -3.36
CA GLU A 151 -1.93 3.31 -1.97
C GLU A 151 -3.31 3.82 -1.58
N THR A 152 -3.71 5.02 -2.01
CA THR A 152 -5.03 5.60 -1.65
C THR A 152 -6.18 4.76 -2.19
N LEU A 153 -6.11 4.35 -3.46
CA LEU A 153 -7.11 3.48 -4.07
C LEU A 153 -7.12 2.10 -3.41
N TYR A 154 -5.93 1.52 -3.21
CA TYR A 154 -5.77 0.21 -2.59
C TYR A 154 -6.34 0.15 -1.17
N VAL A 155 -6.03 1.15 -0.33
CA VAL A 155 -6.52 1.24 1.06
C VAL A 155 -8.03 1.31 1.11
N PHE A 156 -8.63 2.16 0.26
CA PHE A 156 -10.08 2.26 0.16
C PHE A 156 -10.73 0.93 -0.21
N LEU A 157 -10.23 0.28 -1.26
CA LEU A 157 -10.78 -0.99 -1.77
C LEU A 157 -10.60 -2.14 -0.77
N LEU A 158 -9.42 -2.24 -0.14
CA LEU A 158 -9.15 -3.24 0.89
C LEU A 158 -10.11 -3.08 2.07
N LEU A 159 -10.22 -1.85 2.59
CA LEU A 159 -11.06 -1.56 3.74
C LEU A 159 -12.56 -1.75 3.40
N ALA A 160 -12.98 -1.39 2.20
CA ALA A 160 -14.35 -1.64 1.71
C ALA A 160 -14.66 -3.15 1.68
N GLY A 161 -13.75 -3.96 1.11
CA GLY A 161 -13.89 -5.41 1.08
C GLY A 161 -13.99 -6.02 2.48
N VAL A 162 -13.11 -5.63 3.39
CA VAL A 162 -13.13 -6.08 4.81
C VAL A 162 -14.41 -5.63 5.51
N THR A 163 -14.83 -4.38 5.32
CA THR A 163 -16.07 -3.86 5.94
C THR A 163 -17.29 -4.64 5.47
N LEU A 164 -17.39 -4.92 4.18
CA LEU A 164 -18.51 -5.71 3.61
C LEU A 164 -18.55 -7.14 4.17
N LEU A 165 -17.40 -7.76 4.46
CA LEU A 165 -17.32 -9.12 4.99
C LEU A 165 -17.51 -9.19 6.51
N ALA A 166 -17.05 -8.17 7.27
CA ALA A 166 -16.83 -8.32 8.70
C ALA A 166 -17.44 -7.23 9.59
N ARG A 167 -18.32 -6.36 9.07
CA ARG A 167 -18.99 -5.35 9.89
C ARG A 167 -20.15 -5.88 10.73
N GLY A 168 -20.80 -6.97 10.29
CA GLY A 168 -21.97 -7.53 10.95
C GLY A 168 -21.65 -8.44 12.12
N GLU A 169 -22.70 -8.80 12.90
CA GLU A 169 -22.62 -9.87 13.90
C GLU A 169 -22.77 -11.25 13.26
N GLU A 170 -23.44 -11.30 12.09
CA GLU A 170 -23.57 -12.48 11.25
C GLU A 170 -22.70 -12.37 10.00
N PRO A 171 -22.37 -13.52 9.35
CA PRO A 171 -21.66 -13.52 8.09
C PRO A 171 -22.38 -12.70 7.01
N ALA A 172 -21.61 -12.07 6.15
CA ALA A 172 -22.11 -11.24 5.05
C ALA A 172 -23.20 -11.95 4.22
N SER A 173 -24.19 -11.22 3.70
CA SER A 173 -25.11 -11.74 2.70
C SER A 173 -24.36 -12.14 1.42
N ARG A 174 -24.99 -12.92 0.52
CA ARG A 174 -24.36 -13.30 -0.76
C ARG A 174 -24.01 -12.07 -1.60
N GLY A 175 -24.88 -11.07 -1.67
CA GLY A 175 -24.62 -9.82 -2.38
C GLY A 175 -23.45 -9.03 -1.79
N ALA A 176 -23.39 -8.90 -0.45
CA ALA A 176 -22.29 -8.23 0.22
C ALA A 176 -20.96 -8.98 0.03
N ALA A 177 -20.96 -10.31 0.07
CA ALA A 177 -19.78 -11.12 -0.19
C ALA A 177 -19.30 -10.98 -1.66
N ALA A 178 -20.22 -10.94 -2.63
CA ALA A 178 -19.87 -10.71 -4.02
C ALA A 178 -19.28 -9.30 -4.24
N LEU A 179 -19.90 -8.26 -3.65
CA LEU A 179 -19.35 -6.89 -3.69
C LEU A 179 -17.98 -6.79 -2.99
N ALA A 180 -17.79 -7.51 -1.88
CA ALA A 180 -16.48 -7.62 -1.24
C ALA A 180 -15.46 -8.26 -2.20
N GLY A 181 -15.86 -9.29 -2.93
CA GLY A 181 -15.03 -9.91 -3.97
C GLY A 181 -14.63 -8.94 -5.08
N VAL A 182 -15.57 -8.09 -5.53
CA VAL A 182 -15.26 -7.02 -6.49
C VAL A 182 -14.23 -6.04 -5.90
N ALA A 183 -14.48 -5.54 -4.69
CA ALA A 183 -13.55 -4.60 -4.03
C ALA A 183 -12.16 -5.22 -3.83
N LEU A 184 -12.07 -6.47 -3.35
CA LEU A 184 -10.81 -7.17 -3.12
C LEU A 184 -10.10 -7.54 -4.43
N GLY A 185 -10.85 -7.88 -5.49
CA GLY A 185 -10.28 -8.12 -6.83
C GLY A 185 -9.69 -6.86 -7.44
N LEU A 186 -10.39 -5.74 -7.35
CA LEU A 186 -9.86 -4.42 -7.76
C LEU A 186 -8.66 -4.01 -6.90
N ALA A 187 -8.70 -4.28 -5.58
CA ALA A 187 -7.55 -4.05 -4.71
C ALA A 187 -6.34 -4.90 -5.13
N ALA A 188 -6.54 -6.17 -5.48
CA ALA A 188 -5.48 -7.05 -5.98
C ALA A 188 -4.92 -6.58 -7.33
N LEU A 189 -5.78 -6.12 -8.24
CA LEU A 189 -5.37 -5.49 -9.50
C LEU A 189 -4.69 -4.12 -9.28
N THR A 190 -4.83 -3.52 -8.09
CA THR A 190 -4.11 -2.30 -7.70
C THR A 190 -2.77 -2.61 -7.02
N ARG A 191 -2.72 -3.66 -6.20
CA ARG A 191 -1.50 -4.20 -5.55
C ARG A 191 -1.58 -5.71 -5.45
N SER A 192 -0.81 -6.38 -6.28
CA SER A 192 -0.85 -7.85 -6.45
C SER A 192 -0.58 -8.66 -5.18
N SER A 193 0.14 -8.07 -4.23
CA SER A 193 0.41 -8.72 -2.93
C SER A 193 -0.85 -9.16 -2.19
N LEU A 194 -2.01 -8.52 -2.40
CA LEU A 194 -3.25 -8.90 -1.75
C LEU A 194 -3.71 -10.33 -2.10
N VAL A 195 -3.39 -10.82 -3.30
CA VAL A 195 -3.79 -12.19 -3.72
C VAL A 195 -3.28 -13.22 -2.73
N TYR A 196 -2.05 -13.08 -2.27
CA TYR A 196 -1.45 -14.03 -1.31
C TYR A 196 -2.01 -13.89 0.11
N PHE A 197 -2.65 -12.76 0.45
CA PHE A 197 -3.34 -12.57 1.72
C PHE A 197 -4.78 -13.12 1.70
N MET A 198 -5.40 -13.28 0.54
CA MET A 198 -6.78 -13.74 0.43
C MET A 198 -7.07 -15.06 1.16
N PRO A 199 -6.24 -16.11 1.07
CA PRO A 199 -6.47 -17.34 1.83
C PRO A 199 -6.52 -17.12 3.34
N LEU A 200 -5.66 -16.23 3.87
CA LEU A 200 -5.65 -15.87 5.29
C LEU A 200 -6.92 -15.10 5.68
N LEU A 201 -7.38 -14.19 4.83
CA LEU A 201 -8.64 -13.46 5.02
C LEU A 201 -9.84 -14.41 5.06
N ILE A 202 -9.89 -15.41 4.16
CA ILE A 202 -10.95 -16.41 4.13
C ILE A 202 -10.90 -17.28 5.39
N ALA A 203 -9.72 -17.75 5.79
CA ALA A 203 -9.53 -18.58 6.99
C ALA A 203 -9.83 -17.84 8.29
N TRP A 204 -9.72 -16.53 8.32
CA TRP A 204 -10.05 -15.68 9.47
C TRP A 204 -11.55 -15.53 9.71
N LEU A 205 -12.39 -15.51 8.67
CA LEU A 205 -13.83 -15.31 8.81
C LEU A 205 -14.52 -16.36 9.71
N PRO A 206 -14.24 -17.67 9.62
CA PRO A 206 -14.75 -18.67 10.54
C PRO A 206 -14.39 -18.43 12.01
N LEU A 207 -13.25 -17.78 12.27
CA LEU A 207 -12.81 -17.46 13.64
C LEU A 207 -13.65 -16.33 14.23
N VAL A 208 -14.10 -15.38 13.39
CA VAL A 208 -15.02 -14.29 13.78
C VAL A 208 -16.44 -14.83 13.99
N TYR A 209 -16.92 -15.68 13.09
CA TYR A 209 -18.28 -16.16 13.05
C TYR A 209 -18.39 -17.64 13.46
N ARG A 210 -17.90 -17.98 14.64
CA ARG A 210 -17.78 -19.38 15.11
C ARG A 210 -19.09 -20.16 15.04
N ALA A 211 -20.20 -19.54 15.43
CA ALA A 211 -21.53 -20.17 15.38
C ALA A 211 -21.99 -20.46 13.92
N HIS A 212 -21.51 -19.67 12.97
CA HIS A 212 -21.90 -19.74 11.55
C HIS A 212 -20.67 -19.96 10.64
N TRP A 213 -19.67 -20.70 11.11
CA TRP A 213 -18.36 -20.85 10.44
C TRP A 213 -18.48 -21.34 8.98
N ARG A 214 -19.40 -22.28 8.70
CA ARG A 214 -19.60 -22.80 7.34
C ARG A 214 -20.12 -21.69 6.41
N THR A 215 -21.08 -20.89 6.88
CA THR A 215 -21.60 -19.75 6.12
C THR A 215 -20.51 -18.71 5.92
N ALA A 216 -19.72 -18.40 6.94
CA ALA A 216 -18.58 -17.47 6.85
C ALA A 216 -17.55 -17.93 5.83
N LEU A 217 -17.18 -19.22 5.84
CA LEU A 217 -16.26 -19.81 4.87
C LEU A 217 -16.81 -19.75 3.44
N THR A 218 -18.09 -20.10 3.23
CA THR A 218 -18.71 -20.03 1.89
C THR A 218 -18.82 -18.60 1.37
N ARG A 219 -19.05 -17.60 2.25
CA ARG A 219 -19.06 -16.18 1.83
C ARG A 219 -17.65 -15.68 1.50
N GLY A 220 -16.66 -16.07 2.28
CA GLY A 220 -15.24 -15.78 1.97
C GLY A 220 -14.82 -16.43 0.64
N ALA A 221 -15.17 -17.69 0.42
CA ALA A 221 -14.92 -18.38 -0.84
C ALA A 221 -15.63 -17.71 -2.04
N LEU A 222 -16.88 -17.28 -1.86
CA LEU A 222 -17.59 -16.51 -2.90
C LEU A 222 -16.86 -15.21 -3.23
N ALA A 223 -16.42 -14.46 -2.22
CA ALA A 223 -15.65 -13.23 -2.43
C ALA A 223 -14.34 -13.50 -3.19
N ALA A 224 -13.62 -14.57 -2.84
CA ALA A 224 -12.41 -14.95 -3.54
C ALA A 224 -12.66 -15.38 -4.99
N LEU A 225 -13.72 -16.15 -5.25
CA LEU A 225 -14.09 -16.55 -6.61
C LEU A 225 -14.43 -15.34 -7.48
N VAL A 226 -15.20 -14.37 -6.96
CA VAL A 226 -15.51 -13.13 -7.68
C VAL A 226 -14.23 -12.31 -7.93
N ALA A 227 -13.33 -12.21 -6.95
CA ALA A 227 -12.06 -11.53 -7.12
C ALA A 227 -11.19 -12.20 -8.18
N LEU A 228 -11.09 -13.53 -8.17
CA LEU A 228 -10.34 -14.29 -9.19
C LEU A 228 -10.95 -14.15 -10.58
N ALA A 229 -12.29 -14.16 -10.69
CA ALA A 229 -13.00 -13.93 -11.94
C ALA A 229 -12.71 -12.53 -12.52
N LEU A 230 -12.52 -11.52 -11.65
CA LEU A 230 -12.14 -10.17 -12.07
C LEU A 230 -10.68 -10.08 -12.52
N ILE A 231 -9.79 -10.88 -11.91
CA ILE A 231 -8.36 -10.95 -12.25
C ILE A 231 -8.13 -11.77 -13.54
N ALA A 232 -8.96 -12.76 -13.81
CA ALA A 232 -8.77 -13.72 -14.90
C ALA A 232 -8.60 -13.08 -16.30
N PRO A 233 -9.40 -12.07 -16.71
CA PRO A 233 -9.19 -11.40 -18.01
C PRO A 233 -7.81 -10.75 -18.12
N TRP A 234 -7.31 -10.17 -17.03
CA TRP A 234 -5.98 -9.59 -16.99
C TRP A 234 -4.88 -10.66 -17.09
N ALA A 235 -5.04 -11.77 -16.39
CA ALA A 235 -4.11 -12.89 -16.49
C ALA A 235 -4.09 -13.50 -17.90
N ALA A 236 -5.26 -13.61 -18.56
CA ALA A 236 -5.36 -14.06 -19.94
C ALA A 236 -4.66 -13.09 -20.91
N ARG A 237 -4.83 -11.78 -20.74
CA ARG A 237 -4.08 -10.77 -21.51
C ARG A 237 -2.57 -10.93 -21.30
N ASN A 238 -2.14 -11.10 -20.06
CA ASN A 238 -0.72 -11.27 -19.75
C ASN A 238 -0.15 -12.53 -20.40
N TRP A 239 -0.91 -13.62 -20.43
CA TRP A 239 -0.48 -14.83 -21.13
C TRP A 239 -0.17 -14.57 -22.62
N VAL A 240 -1.03 -13.80 -23.28
CA VAL A 240 -0.82 -13.45 -24.70
C VAL A 240 0.39 -12.54 -24.87
N VAL A 241 0.55 -11.54 -23.99
CA VAL A 241 1.62 -10.53 -24.13
C VAL A 241 2.99 -11.11 -23.80
N HIS A 242 3.09 -11.93 -22.76
CA HIS A 242 4.39 -12.45 -22.28
C HIS A 242 4.72 -13.86 -22.83
N GLY A 243 3.75 -14.53 -23.48
CA GLY A 243 3.94 -15.93 -23.93
C GLY A 243 3.99 -16.95 -22.78
N GLY A 244 3.49 -16.59 -21.58
CA GLY A 244 3.46 -17.45 -20.41
C GLY A 244 2.68 -16.87 -19.25
N PHE A 245 2.58 -17.61 -18.15
CA PHE A 245 1.71 -17.25 -17.05
C PHE A 245 2.26 -16.12 -16.18
N VAL A 246 1.56 -15.00 -16.18
CA VAL A 246 1.75 -13.86 -15.27
C VAL A 246 0.37 -13.49 -14.69
N LEU A 247 0.15 -13.76 -13.40
CA LEU A 247 -1.16 -13.57 -12.78
C LEU A 247 -1.58 -12.09 -12.82
N ILE A 248 -0.77 -11.19 -12.30
CA ILE A 248 -1.06 -9.74 -12.25
C ILE A 248 0.11 -8.92 -12.79
N ASP A 249 1.30 -9.02 -12.20
CA ASP A 249 2.47 -8.22 -12.58
C ASP A 249 3.78 -9.02 -12.55
N THR A 250 4.81 -8.45 -13.14
CA THR A 250 6.15 -9.07 -13.24
C THR A 250 7.13 -8.53 -12.19
N ASN A 251 6.70 -7.61 -11.31
CA ASN A 251 7.59 -6.89 -10.39
C ASN A 251 8.02 -7.70 -9.15
N GLY A 252 7.25 -8.73 -8.78
CA GLY A 252 7.52 -9.54 -7.59
C GLY A 252 8.93 -10.15 -7.56
N PRO A 253 9.34 -10.93 -8.58
CA PRO A 253 10.68 -11.50 -8.68
C PRO A 253 11.79 -10.45 -8.71
N PHE A 254 11.56 -9.31 -9.37
CA PHE A 254 12.52 -8.20 -9.39
C PHE A 254 12.73 -7.60 -8.00
N ASN A 255 11.64 -7.35 -7.25
CA ASN A 255 11.73 -6.85 -5.88
C ASN A 255 12.41 -7.86 -4.94
N LEU A 256 12.17 -9.17 -5.14
CA LEU A 256 12.86 -10.22 -4.41
C LEU A 256 14.38 -10.17 -4.68
N TRP A 257 14.78 -10.07 -5.94
CA TRP A 257 16.17 -9.92 -6.33
C TRP A 257 16.80 -8.65 -5.76
N ARG A 258 16.15 -7.53 -5.94
CA ARG A 258 16.60 -6.21 -5.48
C ARG A 258 16.87 -6.16 -3.97
N GLY A 259 16.06 -6.91 -3.21
CA GLY A 259 16.21 -6.96 -1.76
C GLY A 259 17.20 -8.02 -1.24
N ASN A 260 17.66 -8.96 -2.08
CA ASN A 260 18.41 -10.11 -1.59
C ASN A 260 19.70 -10.43 -2.36
N ALA A 261 19.84 -10.02 -3.62
CA ALA A 261 21.05 -10.29 -4.35
C ALA A 261 22.26 -9.61 -3.68
N ASN A 262 23.29 -10.39 -3.37
CA ASN A 262 24.53 -9.91 -2.77
C ASN A 262 25.17 -8.79 -3.59
N PHE A 263 24.97 -8.86 -4.88
CA PHE A 263 25.41 -7.85 -5.84
C PHE A 263 24.73 -6.49 -5.63
N ALA A 264 23.43 -6.42 -5.40
CA ALA A 264 22.71 -5.18 -5.12
C ALA A 264 23.20 -4.52 -3.81
N PHE A 265 23.67 -5.31 -2.85
CA PHE A 265 24.30 -4.83 -1.62
C PHE A 265 25.78 -4.52 -1.79
N ALA A 266 26.51 -5.26 -2.60
CA ALA A 266 27.92 -5.00 -2.89
C ALA A 266 28.12 -3.71 -3.72
N GLN A 267 27.16 -3.34 -4.54
CA GLN A 267 27.17 -2.04 -5.24
C GLN A 267 26.66 -0.88 -4.38
N ARG A 268 25.79 -1.12 -3.40
CA ARG A 268 25.58 -0.17 -2.29
C ARG A 268 26.85 0.01 -1.47
N GLY A 269 27.80 -0.72 -1.86
CA GLY A 269 29.05 -0.80 -1.65
C GLY A 269 29.80 -0.36 -0.72
N ARG A 270 30.28 -0.48 0.14
CA ARG A 270 31.32 0.32 0.76
C ARG A 270 30.95 1.81 0.94
N ALA A 271 29.91 2.30 0.31
CA ALA A 271 29.08 3.32 0.94
C ALA A 271 28.48 2.62 2.16
N GLU A 272 28.99 2.97 3.31
CA GLU A 272 28.55 2.60 4.64
C GLU A 272 27.04 2.38 4.63
N LEU A 273 26.58 1.26 5.22
CA LEU A 273 25.17 1.04 5.51
C LEU A 273 24.57 2.38 5.91
N PRO A 274 23.44 2.82 5.34
CA PRO A 274 22.91 4.13 5.60
C PRO A 274 23.00 4.36 7.09
N HIS A 275 23.83 5.30 7.51
CA HIS A 275 23.86 5.78 8.87
C HIS A 275 22.47 6.33 9.10
N TYR A 276 21.63 5.60 9.81
CA TYR A 276 20.41 6.14 10.38
C TYR A 276 20.84 7.07 11.51
N ASP A 277 21.31 8.24 11.15
CA ASP A 277 21.48 9.31 12.10
C ASP A 277 20.10 9.79 12.49
N TRP A 278 19.65 9.19 13.54
CA TRP A 278 18.39 9.40 14.24
C TRP A 278 18.38 10.77 14.91
N PRO A 279 17.26 11.49 14.91
CA PRO A 279 16.04 11.57 14.10
C PRO A 279 16.02 12.75 13.10
N PHE A 280 17.11 13.39 12.82
CA PHE A 280 17.19 14.72 12.20
C PHE A 280 18.00 14.79 10.89
N GLU A 281 18.69 13.76 10.50
CA GLU A 281 19.34 13.70 9.20
C GLU A 281 18.41 13.05 8.16
N SER A 282 18.40 13.67 6.98
CA SER A 282 17.80 13.08 5.79
C SER A 282 18.32 11.67 5.65
N ILE A 283 17.43 10.68 5.65
CA ILE A 283 17.79 9.36 5.14
C ILE A 283 18.38 9.66 3.77
N PRO A 284 19.69 9.44 3.56
CA PRO A 284 20.20 9.58 2.23
C PRO A 284 19.30 8.70 1.41
N VAL A 285 18.64 9.29 0.41
CA VAL A 285 17.92 8.54 -0.60
C VAL A 285 19.01 7.67 -1.17
N THR A 286 19.15 6.47 -0.59
CA THR A 286 20.02 5.46 -1.19
C THR A 286 19.58 5.48 -2.62
N PRO A 287 20.44 5.75 -3.58
CA PRO A 287 20.02 5.74 -4.96
C PRO A 287 19.50 4.33 -5.23
N VAL A 288 18.20 4.17 -4.98
CA VAL A 288 17.42 2.98 -5.30
C VAL A 288 17.50 2.74 -6.82
N GLY A 289 18.03 3.74 -7.55
CA GLY A 289 18.34 3.69 -8.94
C GLY A 289 19.53 2.80 -9.34
N GLU A 290 20.45 2.53 -8.44
CA GLU A 290 21.65 1.75 -8.83
C GLU A 290 21.42 0.23 -8.89
N ALA A 291 20.35 -0.29 -8.29
CA ALA A 291 19.87 -1.64 -8.60
C ALA A 291 18.81 -1.55 -9.72
N SER A 292 19.15 -0.88 -10.81
CA SER A 292 18.27 -0.78 -11.98
C SER A 292 18.13 -2.14 -12.65
N ALA A 293 17.07 -2.32 -13.41
CA ALA A 293 16.86 -3.54 -14.17
C ALA A 293 18.01 -3.81 -15.17
N ASP A 294 18.76 -2.79 -15.57
CA ASP A 294 19.93 -2.91 -16.47
C ASP A 294 20.96 -3.89 -15.93
N VAL A 295 21.29 -3.77 -14.65
CA VAL A 295 22.29 -4.63 -14.02
C VAL A 295 21.87 -6.10 -14.04
N LEU A 296 20.58 -6.35 -13.79
CA LEU A 296 20.00 -7.70 -13.86
C LEU A 296 20.01 -8.23 -15.29
N ILE A 297 19.60 -7.40 -16.24
CA ILE A 297 19.52 -7.73 -17.67
C ILE A 297 20.91 -8.00 -18.24
N ASP A 298 21.91 -7.18 -17.90
CA ASP A 298 23.28 -7.38 -18.34
C ASP A 298 23.92 -8.64 -17.77
N ALA A 299 23.61 -8.99 -16.52
CA ALA A 299 24.04 -10.25 -15.94
C ALA A 299 23.40 -11.45 -16.66
N LEU A 300 22.10 -11.36 -16.98
CA LEU A 300 21.38 -12.38 -17.73
C LEU A 300 21.96 -12.54 -19.15
N ARG A 301 22.21 -11.44 -19.86
CA ARG A 301 22.85 -11.45 -21.19
C ARG A 301 24.20 -12.13 -21.18
N ARG A 302 25.06 -11.79 -20.22
CA ARG A 302 26.40 -12.42 -20.08
C ARG A 302 26.29 -13.91 -19.81
N GLN A 303 25.30 -14.35 -19.02
CA GLN A 303 25.15 -15.76 -18.68
C GLN A 303 24.57 -16.60 -19.82
N THR A 304 23.62 -16.05 -20.57
CA THR A 304 22.84 -16.80 -21.56
C THR A 304 23.30 -16.58 -23.00
N GLY A 305 24.07 -15.50 -23.25
CA GLY A 305 24.37 -15.05 -24.61
C GLY A 305 23.17 -14.45 -25.36
N ASN A 306 21.98 -14.37 -24.72
CA ASN A 306 20.78 -13.80 -25.33
C ASN A 306 20.82 -12.24 -25.23
N PRO A 307 20.95 -11.51 -26.35
CA PRO A 307 21.03 -10.05 -26.32
C PRO A 307 19.67 -9.38 -26.01
N SER A 308 18.55 -10.09 -26.17
CA SER A 308 17.21 -9.55 -26.03
C SER A 308 16.31 -10.48 -25.19
N PRO A 309 16.59 -10.61 -23.87
CA PRO A 309 15.81 -11.49 -23.01
C PRO A 309 14.38 -10.99 -22.87
N SER A 310 13.42 -11.91 -22.86
CA SER A 310 12.00 -11.64 -22.59
C SER A 310 11.76 -11.26 -21.12
N ASP A 311 10.60 -10.66 -20.82
CA ASP A 311 10.20 -10.34 -19.45
C ASP A 311 10.18 -11.59 -18.54
N LEU A 312 9.75 -12.76 -19.07
CA LEU A 312 9.72 -14.01 -18.32
C LEU A 312 11.13 -14.53 -18.01
N GLU A 313 12.08 -14.42 -18.93
CA GLU A 313 13.48 -14.76 -18.70
C GLU A 313 14.09 -13.85 -17.63
N VAL A 314 13.82 -12.54 -17.68
CA VAL A 314 14.26 -11.58 -16.65
C VAL A 314 13.69 -11.94 -15.30
N MET A 315 12.37 -12.23 -15.20
CA MET A 315 11.71 -12.67 -13.97
C MET A 315 12.29 -13.95 -13.41
N ALA A 316 12.43 -14.98 -14.24
CA ALA A 316 12.96 -16.29 -13.84
C ALA A 316 14.41 -16.17 -13.34
N TYR A 317 15.20 -15.34 -14.01
CA TYR A 317 16.57 -15.06 -13.61
C TYR A 317 16.63 -14.31 -12.28
N ALA A 318 15.84 -13.25 -12.12
CA ALA A 318 15.74 -12.47 -10.88
C ALA A 318 15.38 -13.36 -9.69
N GLN A 319 14.36 -14.20 -9.86
CA GLN A 319 13.93 -15.14 -8.82
C GLN A 319 15.02 -16.14 -8.46
N ARG A 320 15.67 -16.75 -9.46
CA ARG A 320 16.75 -17.73 -9.26
C ARG A 320 17.91 -17.11 -8.49
N VAL A 321 18.40 -15.95 -8.95
CA VAL A 321 19.52 -15.25 -8.29
C VAL A 321 19.20 -14.90 -6.86
N ALA A 322 17.99 -14.38 -6.60
CA ALA A 322 17.57 -14.05 -5.25
C ALA A 322 17.49 -15.25 -4.32
N LEU A 323 16.88 -16.35 -4.77
CA LEU A 323 16.74 -17.56 -3.98
C LEU A 323 18.09 -18.24 -3.74
N THR A 324 18.98 -18.27 -4.74
CA THR A 324 20.34 -18.74 -4.60
C THR A 324 21.10 -17.91 -3.56
N SER A 325 21.01 -16.58 -3.64
CA SER A 325 21.64 -15.67 -2.68
C SER A 325 21.16 -15.87 -1.24
N ILE A 326 19.86 -16.15 -1.06
CA ILE A 326 19.29 -16.44 0.28
C ILE A 326 19.78 -17.79 0.79
N ARG A 327 19.83 -18.82 -0.09
CA ARG A 327 20.23 -20.18 0.25
C ARG A 327 21.72 -20.27 0.59
N ASP A 328 22.56 -19.60 -0.19
CA ASP A 328 24.02 -19.70 -0.07
C ASP A 328 24.58 -18.80 1.04
N ASP A 329 23.85 -17.73 1.42
CA ASP A 329 24.19 -16.82 2.51
C ASP A 329 22.98 -16.53 3.41
N PRO A 330 22.54 -17.49 4.26
CA PRO A 330 21.43 -17.27 5.20
C PRO A 330 21.74 -16.20 6.24
N SER A 331 23.01 -16.07 6.66
CA SER A 331 23.44 -15.05 7.62
C SER A 331 23.33 -13.64 7.05
N GLY A 332 23.74 -13.46 5.81
CA GLY A 332 23.54 -12.19 5.10
C GLY A 332 22.07 -11.90 4.84
N PHE A 333 21.23 -12.92 4.58
CA PHE A 333 19.78 -12.71 4.49
C PHE A 333 19.21 -12.18 5.82
N ILE A 334 19.58 -12.75 6.97
CA ILE A 334 19.15 -12.28 8.29
C ILE A 334 19.61 -10.84 8.55
N ALA A 335 20.84 -10.52 8.21
CA ALA A 335 21.36 -9.16 8.32
C ALA A 335 20.54 -8.18 7.46
N ARG A 336 20.28 -8.52 6.19
CA ARG A 336 19.43 -7.73 5.29
C ARG A 336 17.99 -7.60 5.78
N ALA A 337 17.41 -8.68 6.34
CA ALA A 337 16.08 -8.70 6.93
C ALA A 337 15.93 -7.68 8.06
N ARG A 338 16.95 -7.57 8.92
CA ARG A 338 16.99 -6.56 10.00
C ARG A 338 16.86 -5.13 9.44
N TYR A 339 17.61 -4.79 8.40
CA TYR A 339 17.53 -3.47 7.79
C TYR A 339 16.16 -3.21 7.14
N LYS A 340 15.60 -4.21 6.44
CA LYS A 340 14.26 -4.10 5.84
C LYS A 340 13.17 -3.90 6.89
N LEU A 341 13.30 -4.52 8.07
CA LEU A 341 12.42 -4.28 9.21
C LEU A 341 12.53 -2.86 9.72
N ILE A 342 13.77 -2.36 9.91
CA ILE A 342 14.02 -0.99 10.33
C ILE A 342 13.41 -0.02 9.31
N ASP A 343 13.64 -0.22 8.02
CA ASP A 343 13.10 0.63 6.96
C ASP A 343 11.57 0.67 6.95
N LEU A 344 10.92 -0.49 7.15
CA LEU A 344 9.46 -0.57 7.16
C LEU A 344 8.85 0.15 8.36
N TRP A 345 9.44 -0.05 9.56
CA TRP A 345 8.90 0.45 10.82
C TRP A 345 9.56 1.74 11.32
N ASN A 346 10.45 2.32 10.53
CA ASN A 346 11.06 3.61 10.82
C ASN A 346 9.98 4.68 11.07
N PRO A 347 10.06 5.47 12.15
CA PRO A 347 9.07 6.50 12.46
C PRO A 347 9.08 7.71 11.51
N THR A 348 9.95 7.74 10.51
CA THR A 348 9.92 8.76 9.46
C THR A 348 8.70 8.58 8.54
N SER A 349 8.26 9.68 7.94
CA SER A 349 7.13 9.69 7.02
C SER A 349 7.59 9.87 5.57
N PHE A 350 6.89 9.19 4.67
CA PHE A 350 7.11 9.37 3.23
C PHE A 350 6.69 10.76 2.73
N LEU A 351 5.82 11.46 3.46
CA LEU A 351 5.51 12.88 3.25
C LEU A 351 6.78 13.72 3.27
N VAL A 352 7.60 13.53 4.30
CA VAL A 352 8.86 14.29 4.48
C VAL A 352 9.80 14.07 3.30
N ARG A 353 9.89 12.84 2.80
CA ARG A 353 10.70 12.52 1.61
C ARG A 353 10.30 13.30 0.37
N HIS A 354 8.99 13.49 0.10
CA HIS A 354 8.53 14.29 -1.04
C HIS A 354 8.92 15.76 -0.91
N LEU A 355 8.88 16.29 0.32
CA LEU A 355 9.31 17.64 0.60
C LEU A 355 10.83 17.81 0.41
N GLU A 356 11.62 16.83 0.86
CA GLU A 356 13.08 16.82 0.73
C GLU A 356 13.54 16.65 -0.72
N LEU A 357 12.82 15.90 -1.52
CA LEU A 357 13.08 15.76 -2.95
C LEU A 357 12.66 17.00 -3.77
N GLY A 358 12.14 18.04 -3.10
CA GLY A 358 11.79 19.30 -3.75
C GLY A 358 10.51 19.25 -4.59
N ALA A 359 9.67 18.23 -4.43
CA ALA A 359 8.41 18.12 -5.18
C ALA A 359 7.53 19.36 -5.04
N TYR A 360 7.59 20.06 -3.91
CA TYR A 360 6.84 21.27 -3.59
C TYR A 360 7.71 22.54 -3.65
N GLY A 361 8.89 22.47 -4.26
CA GLY A 361 9.87 23.56 -4.23
C GLY A 361 10.64 23.64 -2.90
N ALA A 362 11.47 24.68 -2.75
CA ALA A 362 12.24 24.89 -1.55
C ALA A 362 11.37 25.40 -0.40
N LEU A 363 11.31 24.62 0.68
CA LEU A 363 10.63 25.03 1.91
C LEU A 363 11.61 25.63 2.91
N PRO A 364 11.19 26.63 3.70
CA PRO A 364 11.99 27.13 4.81
C PRO A 364 12.30 25.99 5.80
N PHE A 365 13.54 25.93 6.27
CA PHE A 365 14.02 24.85 7.15
C PHE A 365 13.14 24.64 8.39
N ALA A 366 12.64 25.71 9.00
CA ALA A 366 11.77 25.64 10.16
C ALA A 366 10.45 24.89 9.86
N TRP A 367 9.86 25.08 8.68
CA TRP A 367 8.66 24.37 8.26
C TRP A 367 8.94 22.89 8.02
N LEU A 368 10.05 22.58 7.35
CA LEU A 368 10.45 21.19 7.12
C LEU A 368 10.69 20.47 8.45
N LEU A 369 11.36 21.12 9.39
CA LEU A 369 11.61 20.57 10.73
C LEU A 369 10.30 20.35 11.49
N GLY A 370 9.37 21.31 11.45
CA GLY A 370 8.05 21.17 12.08
C GLY A 370 7.23 20.01 11.50
N LEU A 371 7.24 19.86 10.19
CA LEU A 371 6.55 18.75 9.51
C LEU A 371 7.20 17.39 9.82
N ARG A 372 8.52 17.31 9.87
CA ARG A 372 9.25 16.10 10.30
C ARG A 372 8.85 15.70 11.72
N PHE A 373 8.91 16.66 12.65
CA PHE A 373 8.59 16.41 14.05
C PHE A 373 7.11 16.02 14.22
N GLY A 374 6.20 16.72 13.54
CA GLY A 374 4.77 16.42 13.56
C GLY A 374 4.45 15.02 13.01
N ALA A 375 5.06 14.64 11.89
CA ALA A 375 4.90 13.32 11.30
C ALA A 375 5.44 12.21 12.22
N PHE A 376 6.63 12.43 12.79
CA PHE A 376 7.25 11.53 13.76
C PHE A 376 6.39 11.33 15.02
N ALA A 377 5.98 12.43 15.65
CA ALA A 377 5.19 12.41 16.88
C ALA A 377 3.81 11.75 16.64
N SER A 378 3.17 12.08 15.51
CA SER A 378 1.88 11.46 15.15
C SER A 378 2.00 9.94 14.93
N TYR A 379 3.08 9.48 14.32
CA TYR A 379 3.34 8.06 14.14
C TYR A 379 3.54 7.35 15.48
N LEU A 380 4.40 7.87 16.35
CA LEU A 380 4.64 7.27 17.68
C LEU A 380 3.38 7.23 18.53
N ALA A 381 2.58 8.32 18.53
CA ALA A 381 1.32 8.38 19.25
C ALA A 381 0.31 7.34 18.71
N LEU A 382 0.17 7.25 17.38
CA LEU A 382 -0.71 6.26 16.75
C LEU A 382 -0.28 4.83 17.11
N MET A 383 1.02 4.51 17.00
CA MET A 383 1.54 3.18 17.30
C MET A 383 1.39 2.82 18.78
N ALA A 384 1.68 3.73 19.70
CA ALA A 384 1.50 3.49 21.13
C ALA A 384 0.03 3.20 21.47
N LEU A 385 -0.91 3.99 20.95
CA LEU A 385 -2.34 3.76 21.13
C LEU A 385 -2.81 2.48 20.42
N ALA A 386 -2.31 2.17 19.24
CA ALA A 386 -2.69 0.96 18.51
C ALA A 386 -2.20 -0.31 19.23
N ILE A 387 -0.98 -0.31 19.73
CA ILE A 387 -0.44 -1.42 20.55
C ILE A 387 -1.28 -1.57 21.83
N HIS A 388 -1.60 -0.48 22.51
CA HIS A 388 -2.46 -0.52 23.71
C HIS A 388 -3.84 -1.08 23.36
N GLY A 389 -4.46 -0.62 22.25
CA GLY A 389 -5.73 -1.13 21.77
C GLY A 389 -5.69 -2.62 21.41
N LEU A 390 -4.60 -3.07 20.79
CA LEU A 390 -4.38 -4.49 20.51
C LEU A 390 -4.34 -5.32 21.78
N ILE A 391 -3.62 -4.86 22.81
CA ILE A 391 -3.55 -5.54 24.12
C ILE A 391 -4.93 -5.62 24.76
N LEU A 392 -5.71 -4.54 24.76
CA LEU A 392 -7.04 -4.51 25.33
C LEU A 392 -8.02 -5.47 24.62
N THR A 393 -7.84 -5.65 23.31
CA THR A 393 -8.80 -6.36 22.45
C THR A 393 -8.29 -7.68 21.90
N TRP A 394 -7.13 -8.18 22.38
CA TRP A 394 -6.49 -9.39 21.84
C TRP A 394 -7.39 -10.63 21.82
N ARG A 395 -8.33 -10.75 22.76
CA ARG A 395 -9.31 -11.84 22.83
C ARG A 395 -10.40 -11.77 21.75
N ASN A 396 -10.57 -10.61 21.10
CA ASN A 396 -11.55 -10.42 20.02
C ASN A 396 -10.98 -10.95 18.70
N PRO A 397 -11.56 -12.01 18.08
CA PRO A 397 -11.05 -12.56 16.83
C PRO A 397 -11.03 -11.57 15.66
N ARG A 398 -11.84 -10.51 15.69
CA ARG A 398 -11.86 -9.46 14.65
C ARG A 398 -10.52 -8.75 14.57
N VAL A 399 -9.84 -8.58 15.68
CA VAL A 399 -8.53 -7.89 15.77
C VAL A 399 -7.39 -8.74 15.19
N TRP A 400 -7.55 -10.05 15.12
CA TRP A 400 -6.54 -10.94 14.55
C TRP A 400 -6.31 -10.71 13.07
N LEU A 401 -7.29 -10.13 12.34
CA LEU A 401 -7.07 -9.67 10.98
C LEU A 401 -5.98 -8.60 10.92
N ILE A 402 -6.01 -7.63 11.86
CA ILE A 402 -5.04 -6.54 11.89
C ILE A 402 -3.65 -7.10 12.18
N ALA A 403 -3.54 -7.97 13.18
CA ALA A 403 -2.28 -8.64 13.50
C ALA A 403 -1.77 -9.51 12.33
N GLY A 404 -2.67 -10.28 11.70
CA GLY A 404 -2.34 -11.11 10.54
C GLY A 404 -1.90 -10.29 9.33
N LEU A 405 -2.59 -9.19 9.02
CA LEU A 405 -2.22 -8.28 7.93
C LEU A 405 -0.88 -7.59 8.22
N THR A 406 -0.64 -7.19 9.47
CA THR A 406 0.63 -6.62 9.91
C THR A 406 1.78 -7.62 9.73
N ALA A 407 1.61 -8.84 10.23
CA ALA A 407 2.61 -9.91 10.11
C ALA A 407 2.87 -10.26 8.63
N TYR A 408 1.82 -10.37 7.84
CA TYR A 408 1.89 -10.66 6.40
C TYR A 408 2.67 -9.59 5.62
N LEU A 409 2.30 -8.31 5.77
CA LEU A 409 3.00 -7.23 5.07
C LEU A 409 4.45 -7.10 5.55
N THR A 410 4.71 -7.30 6.84
CA THR A 410 6.07 -7.34 7.38
C THR A 410 6.88 -8.49 6.77
N ALA A 411 6.30 -9.69 6.69
CA ALA A 411 6.96 -10.84 6.09
C ALA A 411 7.30 -10.61 4.61
N ILE A 412 6.39 -10.08 3.81
CA ILE A 412 6.65 -9.74 2.40
C ILE A 412 7.77 -8.71 2.28
N CYS A 413 7.75 -7.66 3.10
CA CYS A 413 8.79 -6.63 3.09
C CYS A 413 10.16 -7.20 3.50
N VAL A 414 10.20 -8.09 4.47
CA VAL A 414 11.43 -8.78 4.89
C VAL A 414 11.95 -9.71 3.80
N LEU A 415 11.05 -10.45 3.17
CA LEU A 415 11.43 -11.35 2.07
C LEU A 415 11.93 -10.60 0.84
N ALA A 416 11.21 -9.58 0.42
CA ALA A 416 11.50 -8.84 -0.79
C ALA A 416 12.20 -7.51 -0.50
N PHE A 417 11.44 -6.46 -0.23
CA PHE A 417 11.95 -5.10 -0.15
C PHE A 417 11.03 -4.26 0.75
N GLY A 418 11.60 -3.57 1.75
CA GLY A 418 10.86 -2.77 2.74
C GLY A 418 11.03 -1.27 2.52
N LEU A 419 9.93 -0.53 2.60
CA LEU A 419 9.89 0.94 2.66
C LEU A 419 8.78 1.37 3.61
N THR A 420 8.92 2.52 4.25
CA THR A 420 7.90 3.10 5.14
C THR A 420 6.52 3.23 4.49
N ARG A 421 6.44 3.49 3.18
CA ARG A 421 5.16 3.59 2.44
C ARG A 421 4.35 2.29 2.43
N PHE A 422 5.02 1.12 2.54
CA PHE A 422 4.33 -0.16 2.47
C PHE A 422 3.49 -0.48 3.70
N ARG A 423 3.68 0.25 4.80
CA ARG A 423 2.80 0.17 5.99
C ARG A 423 1.51 1.00 5.87
N LEU A 424 1.39 1.87 4.86
CA LEU A 424 0.23 2.74 4.69
C LEU A 424 -1.12 1.99 4.75
N PRO A 425 -1.26 0.79 4.16
CA PRO A 425 -2.49 0.01 4.23
C PRO A 425 -2.89 -0.41 5.65
N LEU A 426 -1.94 -0.42 6.59
CA LEU A 426 -2.20 -0.76 8.00
C LEU A 426 -2.73 0.43 8.80
N LEU A 427 -2.44 1.66 8.38
CA LEU A 427 -2.74 2.86 9.17
C LEU A 427 -4.23 3.02 9.51
N PRO A 428 -5.20 2.82 8.60
CA PRO A 428 -6.62 2.87 8.95
C PRO A 428 -7.02 1.80 9.98
N PHE A 429 -6.43 0.61 9.89
CA PHE A 429 -6.66 -0.45 10.88
C PHE A 429 -6.04 -0.12 12.24
N TYR A 430 -4.89 0.55 12.26
CA TYR A 430 -4.29 1.05 13.50
C TYR A 430 -5.11 2.19 14.11
N CYS A 431 -5.76 3.02 13.29
CA CYS A 431 -6.72 4.00 13.79
C CYS A 431 -7.90 3.35 14.53
N LEU A 432 -8.36 2.15 14.09
CA LEU A 432 -9.42 1.40 14.79
C LEU A 432 -8.98 1.01 16.22
N LEU A 433 -7.79 0.42 16.34
CA LEU A 433 -7.22 0.03 17.63
C LEU A 433 -6.95 1.25 18.53
N ALA A 434 -6.33 2.28 17.95
CA ALA A 434 -5.99 3.51 18.66
C ALA A 434 -7.23 4.27 19.13
N GLY A 435 -8.28 4.32 18.32
CA GLY A 435 -9.55 4.94 18.69
C GLY A 435 -10.22 4.24 19.85
N HIS A 436 -10.19 2.89 19.88
CA HIS A 436 -10.69 2.12 21.02
C HIS A 436 -9.85 2.37 22.29
N ALA A 437 -8.52 2.35 22.17
CA ALA A 437 -7.63 2.65 23.28
C ALA A 437 -7.85 4.05 23.87
N ALA A 438 -8.00 5.05 23.02
CA ALA A 438 -8.23 6.43 23.43
C ALA A 438 -9.53 6.59 24.24
N VAL A 439 -10.60 5.90 23.82
CA VAL A 439 -11.87 5.89 24.58
C VAL A 439 -11.71 5.16 25.91
N ALA A 440 -11.07 4.00 25.92
CA ALA A 440 -10.85 3.23 27.17
C ALA A 440 -10.00 4.01 28.18
N LEU A 441 -8.95 4.70 27.73
CA LEU A 441 -8.13 5.56 28.59
C LEU A 441 -8.96 6.72 29.17
N ARG A 442 -9.74 7.41 28.35
CA ARG A 442 -10.62 8.49 28.81
C ARG A 442 -11.61 8.04 29.87
N GLU A 443 -12.24 6.87 29.69
CA GLU A 443 -13.22 6.32 30.63
C GLU A 443 -12.54 5.98 31.97
N ARG A 444 -11.32 5.43 31.96
CA ARG A 444 -10.53 5.20 33.17
C ARG A 444 -10.21 6.49 33.94
N PHE A 445 -9.81 7.55 33.23
CA PHE A 445 -9.52 8.84 33.88
C PHE A 445 -10.77 9.54 34.41
N GLN A 446 -11.96 9.24 33.89
CA GLN A 446 -13.24 9.76 34.37
C GLN A 446 -13.86 8.93 35.51
N GLY A 447 -13.17 7.90 36.01
CA GLY A 447 -13.61 7.06 37.12
C GLY A 447 -14.75 6.10 36.78
N HIS A 448 -15.04 5.88 35.50
CA HIS A 448 -16.01 4.87 35.07
C HIS A 448 -15.31 3.52 34.92
N PRO A 449 -15.83 2.44 35.53
CA PRO A 449 -15.25 1.11 35.35
C PRO A 449 -15.38 0.73 33.87
N ALA A 450 -14.24 0.36 33.26
CA ALA A 450 -14.23 -0.20 31.92
C ALA A 450 -15.13 -1.45 31.90
N HIS A 451 -16.19 -1.44 31.12
CA HIS A 451 -16.98 -2.62 30.86
C HIS A 451 -16.07 -3.67 30.20
N ALA A 452 -15.76 -4.74 30.98
CA ALA A 452 -14.96 -5.87 30.55
C ALA A 452 -15.66 -6.73 29.49
#